data_195ca8be4d4140670f7693d4b022ba42
#
_entry.id   195ca8be4d4140670f7693d4b022ba42
#
_cell.length_a   1.000
_cell.length_b   1.000
_cell.length_c   1.000
_cell.angle_alpha   90.00
_cell.angle_beta   90.00
_cell.angle_gamma   90.00
#
_symmetry.space_group_name_H-M   'P 1'
#
loop_
_entity.id
_entity.type
_entity.pdbx_description
1 polymer ?
#
loop_
_entity_poly.entity_id
_entity_poly.type
_entity_poly.pdbx_seq_one_letter_code
_entity_poly.pdbx_strand_id
1 'polypeptide(L)' 'MRKCPFNDCEEVIGDHLFACRRHWYSLNLTERQEVYAAYNDYTSDTIGVEELRRKQQEVLGERGTA' A
#
# COMPACT_ATOMS: atom_id res chain seq x y z
N MET A 1 -13.23 -3.79 -3.98
CA MET A 1 -12.21 -4.71 -3.43
C MET A 1 -11.17 -5.01 -4.50
N ARG A 2 -9.95 -5.24 -4.09
CA ARG A 2 -8.85 -5.48 -5.03
C ARG A 2 -7.97 -6.61 -4.50
N LYS A 3 -7.19 -7.19 -5.38
CA LYS A 3 -6.22 -8.20 -4.96
C LYS A 3 -4.96 -7.53 -4.43
N CYS A 4 -4.31 -8.20 -3.49
CA CYS A 4 -3.02 -7.74 -3.00
C CYS A 4 -2.04 -7.62 -4.17
N PRO A 5 -1.32 -6.48 -4.31
CA PRO A 5 -0.46 -6.26 -5.46
C PRO A 5 0.87 -6.99 -5.43
N PHE A 6 1.15 -7.70 -4.37
CA PHE A 6 2.40 -8.47 -4.27
C PHE A 6 2.32 -9.71 -5.16
N ASN A 7 3.48 -10.10 -5.69
CA ASN A 7 3.56 -11.25 -6.57
C ASN A 7 3.05 -12.51 -5.87
N ASP A 8 2.33 -13.33 -6.62
CA ASP A 8 1.81 -14.62 -6.15
C ASP A 8 0.84 -14.52 -4.97
N CYS A 9 0.30 -13.33 -4.72
CA CYS A 9 -0.69 -13.15 -3.67
C CYS A 9 -2.06 -12.94 -4.29
N GLU A 10 -3.03 -13.77 -3.89
CA GLU A 10 -4.40 -13.68 -4.38
C GLU A 10 -5.38 -13.21 -3.31
N GLU A 11 -4.86 -12.76 -2.17
CA GLU A 11 -5.71 -12.24 -1.11
C GLU A 11 -6.48 -11.02 -1.59
N VAL A 12 -7.75 -10.95 -1.22
CA VAL A 12 -8.59 -9.81 -1.54
C VAL A 12 -8.52 -8.83 -0.38
N ILE A 13 -8.27 -7.58 -0.70
CA ILE A 13 -8.13 -6.51 0.30
C ILE A 13 -9.05 -5.35 -0.05
N GLY A 14 -9.25 -4.45 0.89
CA GLY A 14 -10.02 -3.24 0.65
C GLY A 14 -9.29 -2.31 -0.33
N ASP A 15 -10.05 -1.48 -1.02
CA ASP A 15 -9.50 -0.60 -2.05
C ASP A 15 -8.47 0.39 -1.50
N HIS A 16 -8.58 0.76 -0.25
CA HIS A 16 -7.68 1.71 0.38
C HIS A 16 -6.48 1.05 1.06
N LEU A 17 -6.43 -0.29 1.08
CA LEU A 17 -5.32 -0.99 1.71
C LEU A 17 -4.17 -1.17 0.71
N PHE A 18 -2.95 -1.17 1.25
CA PHE A 18 -1.75 -1.37 0.44
C PHE A 18 -1.52 -2.84 0.11
N ALA A 19 -1.71 -3.72 1.09
CA ALA A 19 -1.39 -5.13 0.94
C ALA A 19 -2.20 -5.95 1.93
N CYS A 20 -2.20 -7.26 1.75
CA CYS A 20 -2.82 -8.16 2.73
C CYS A 20 -2.01 -8.14 4.03
N ARG A 21 -2.62 -8.67 5.10
CA ARG A 21 -1.99 -8.64 6.41
C ARG A 21 -0.59 -9.29 6.39
N ARG A 22 -0.46 -10.41 5.71
CA ARG A 22 0.82 -11.12 5.66
C ARG A 22 1.91 -10.25 5.04
N HIS A 23 1.63 -9.64 3.91
CA HIS A 23 2.61 -8.80 3.22
C HIS A 23 2.83 -7.48 3.95
N TRP A 24 1.79 -6.97 4.58
CA TRP A 24 1.92 -5.77 5.40
C TRP A 24 2.96 -5.96 6.50
N TYR A 25 2.90 -7.09 7.19
CA TYR A 25 3.85 -7.36 8.25
C TYR A 25 5.22 -7.76 7.74
N SER A 26 5.36 -8.07 6.46
CA SER A 26 6.66 -8.34 5.86
C SER A 26 7.43 -7.05 5.52
N LEU A 27 6.76 -5.91 5.54
CA LEU A 27 7.40 -4.63 5.26
C LEU A 27 8.27 -4.20 6.44
N ASN A 28 9.35 -3.49 6.14
CA ASN A 28 10.15 -2.91 7.21
C ASN A 28 9.45 -1.66 7.75
N LEU A 29 9.97 -1.13 8.86
CA LEU A 29 9.34 -0.01 9.54
C LEU A 29 9.24 1.23 8.63
N THR A 30 10.29 1.51 7.87
CA THR A 30 10.31 2.67 6.98
C THR A 30 9.22 2.57 5.92
N GLU A 31 9.09 1.41 5.31
CA GLU A 31 8.06 1.20 4.29
C GLU A 31 6.66 1.36 4.88
N ARG A 32 6.44 0.81 6.06
CA ARG A 32 5.14 0.94 6.72
C ARG A 32 4.82 2.38 7.06
N GLN A 33 5.81 3.14 7.50
CA GLN A 33 5.61 4.55 7.82
C GLN A 33 5.23 5.36 6.58
N GLU A 34 5.86 5.09 5.45
CA GLU A 34 5.53 5.77 4.20
C GLU A 34 4.08 5.48 3.77
N VAL A 35 3.67 4.23 3.87
CA VAL A 35 2.30 3.85 3.53
C VAL A 35 1.32 4.47 4.50
N TYR A 36 1.62 4.48 5.79
CA TYR A 36 0.77 5.11 6.80
C TYR A 36 0.62 6.61 6.56
N ALA A 37 1.70 7.27 6.19
CA ALA A 37 1.64 8.71 5.92
C ALA A 37 0.68 8.99 4.77
N ALA A 38 0.77 8.22 3.70
CA ALA A 38 -0.14 8.35 2.57
C ALA A 38 -1.59 8.05 2.97
N TYR A 39 -1.78 7.02 3.78
CA TYR A 39 -3.11 6.65 4.24
C TYR A 39 -3.72 7.75 5.13
N ASN A 40 -2.93 8.32 6.00
CA ASN A 40 -3.38 9.42 6.85
C ASN A 40 -3.80 10.63 6.02
N ASP A 41 -3.04 10.96 4.98
CA ASP A 41 -3.40 12.05 4.07
C ASP A 41 -4.73 11.75 3.37
N TYR A 42 -4.92 10.49 2.98
CA TYR A 42 -6.16 10.09 2.34
C TYR A 42 -7.35 10.21 3.29
N THR A 43 -7.22 9.75 4.53
CA THR A 43 -8.32 9.80 5.49
C THR A 43 -8.61 11.22 5.95
N SER A 44 -7.65 12.13 5.83
CA SER A 44 -7.82 13.54 6.15
C SER A 44 -8.31 14.36 4.96
N ASP A 45 -8.68 13.70 3.86
CA ASP A 45 -9.13 14.35 2.62
C ASP A 45 -8.08 15.26 1.98
N THR A 46 -6.82 15.10 2.35
CA THR A 46 -5.73 15.86 1.75
C THR A 46 -5.43 15.36 0.35
N ILE A 47 -5.56 14.05 0.12
CA ILE A 47 -5.36 13.44 -1.18
C ILE A 47 -6.54 12.52 -1.51
N GLY A 48 -6.75 12.27 -2.79
CA GLY A 48 -7.75 11.33 -3.24
C GLY A 48 -7.23 9.90 -3.34
N VAL A 49 -8.11 8.97 -3.64
CA VAL A 49 -7.75 7.55 -3.73
C VAL A 49 -6.74 7.29 -4.83
N GLU A 50 -6.78 8.03 -5.92
CA GLU A 50 -5.82 7.86 -7.01
C GLU A 50 -4.42 8.21 -6.58
N GLU A 51 -4.28 9.31 -5.84
CA GLU A 51 -2.99 9.72 -5.33
C GLU A 51 -2.49 8.76 -4.27
N LEU A 52 -3.39 8.25 -3.43
CA LEU A 52 -3.04 7.22 -2.46
C LEU A 52 -2.44 6.00 -3.16
N ARG A 53 -3.09 5.54 -4.23
CA ARG A 53 -2.59 4.39 -4.99
C ARG A 53 -1.25 4.67 -5.63
N ARG A 54 -1.04 5.89 -6.12
CA ARG A 54 0.24 6.27 -6.70
C ARG A 54 1.36 6.17 -5.67
N LYS A 55 1.14 6.68 -4.47
CA LYS A 55 2.12 6.61 -3.40
C LYS A 55 2.40 5.16 -2.99
N GLN A 56 1.36 4.35 -2.94
CA GLN A 56 1.53 2.93 -2.65
C GLN A 56 2.34 2.23 -3.73
N GLN A 57 2.12 2.59 -4.99
CA GLN A 57 2.87 2.03 -6.11
C GLN A 57 4.35 2.40 -6.04
N GLU A 58 4.67 3.59 -5.59
CA GLU A 58 6.05 4.01 -5.43
C GLU A 58 6.77 3.13 -4.41
N VAL A 59 6.14 2.87 -3.27
CA VAL A 59 6.71 1.99 -2.27
C VAL A 59 6.85 0.58 -2.80
N LEU A 60 5.80 0.09 -3.48
CA LEU A 60 5.82 -1.25 -4.06
C LEU A 60 6.89 -1.39 -5.13
N GLY A 61 7.08 -0.34 -5.94
CA GLY A 61 8.08 -0.32 -6.99
C GLY A 61 9.50 -0.44 -6.46
N GLU A 62 9.81 0.27 -5.39
CA GLU A 62 11.13 0.18 -4.75
C GLU A 62 11.40 -1.23 -4.26
N ARG A 63 10.38 -1.88 -3.74
CA ARG A 63 10.49 -3.22 -3.19
C ARG A 63 10.47 -4.28 -4.28
N GLY A 64 9.65 -4.06 -5.31
CA GLY A 64 9.36 -5.06 -6.33
C GLY A 64 10.42 -5.21 -7.39
N THR A 65 11.37 -4.29 -7.45
CA THR A 65 12.45 -4.36 -8.44
C THR A 65 13.59 -5.28 -8.05
N ALA A 66 13.49 -5.84 -6.92
CA ALA A 66 14.52 -6.78 -6.45
C ALA A 66 14.49 -8.07 -7.25
#